data_45528db2d7b363abad832584fc508129
#
_entry.id   45528db2d7b363abad832584fc508129
#
_cell.length_a   1.000
_cell.length_b   1.000
_cell.length_c   1.000
_cell.angle_alpha   90.00
_cell.angle_beta   90.00
_cell.angle_gamma   90.00
#
_symmetry.space_group_name_H-M   'P 1'
#
loop_
_entity.id
_entity.type
_entity.pdbx_description
1 polymer ?
#
loop_
_entity_poly.entity_id
_entity_poly.type
_entity_poly.pdbx_seq_one_letter_code
_entity_poly.pdbx_strand_id
1 'polypeptide(L)'
;MNPRHIVESLIQTPAARKEIWAYAVNRGLGEGMQIERWLLIEMAARLMELKSKGIVQRAEGEHKFPIAQVKMFEHCDLWWATNESEHWLEVKTIVVGAKKTLGSGKDIVRDVAKRQRLRATDSFHHLAVIFPLDENGIGAWRKMLDSIYQNADMELDAQWRVPLWDEKQLALFLYSAR
;
A
#
# COMPACT_ATOMS: atom_id res chain seq x y z
N MET A 1 1.57 -1.28 19.63
CA MET A 1 0.45 -1.74 18.76
C MET A 1 1.08 -2.41 17.54
N ASN A 2 0.56 -3.58 17.14
CA ASN A 2 1.10 -4.29 15.96
C ASN A 2 0.94 -3.43 14.70
N PRO A 3 1.98 -3.28 13.83
CA PRO A 3 1.93 -2.56 12.56
C PRO A 3 0.75 -2.93 11.68
N ARG A 4 0.38 -4.20 11.62
CA ARG A 4 -0.80 -4.70 10.91
C ARG A 4 -2.09 -3.97 11.34
N HIS A 5 -2.32 -3.81 12.64
CA HIS A 5 -3.51 -3.12 13.14
C HIS A 5 -3.51 -1.62 12.79
N ILE A 6 -2.33 -1.01 12.73
CA ILE A 6 -2.22 0.37 12.25
C ILE A 6 -2.64 0.43 10.79
N VAL A 7 -2.05 -0.38 9.91
CA VAL A 7 -2.42 -0.41 8.49
C VAL A 7 -3.90 -0.74 8.29
N GLU A 8 -4.43 -1.72 9.01
CA GLU A 8 -5.86 -2.06 8.98
C GLU A 8 -6.74 -0.85 9.32
N SER A 9 -6.39 -0.10 10.35
CA SER A 9 -7.08 1.14 10.71
C SER A 9 -6.96 2.22 9.63
N LEU A 10 -5.83 2.32 8.92
CA LEU A 10 -5.64 3.30 7.85
C LEU A 10 -6.52 3.01 6.62
N ILE A 11 -6.72 1.73 6.28
CA ILE A 11 -7.46 1.34 5.07
C ILE A 11 -8.96 1.12 5.32
N GLN A 12 -9.42 1.02 6.56
CA GLN A 12 -10.80 0.67 6.88
C GLN A 12 -11.81 1.64 6.26
N THR A 13 -11.59 2.94 6.43
CA THR A 13 -12.48 3.99 5.88
C THR A 13 -12.42 4.06 4.36
N PRO A 14 -11.25 4.21 3.71
CA PRO A 14 -11.19 4.26 2.27
C PRO A 14 -11.68 2.96 1.61
N ALA A 15 -11.39 1.78 2.17
CA ALA A 15 -11.87 0.52 1.62
C ALA A 15 -13.39 0.42 1.60
N ALA A 16 -14.07 1.00 2.58
CA ALA A 16 -15.53 1.00 2.65
C ALA A 16 -16.22 1.93 1.63
N ARG A 17 -15.49 2.83 0.99
CA ARG A 17 -16.02 3.80 0.01
C ARG A 17 -16.19 3.18 -1.39
N LYS A 18 -17.12 2.25 -1.50
CA LYS A 18 -17.37 1.47 -2.75
C LYS A 18 -17.65 2.35 -3.97
N GLU A 19 -18.34 3.47 -3.80
CA GLU A 19 -18.67 4.43 -4.84
C GLU A 19 -17.41 5.05 -5.49
N ILE A 20 -16.36 5.28 -4.72
CA ILE A 20 -15.12 5.86 -5.25
C ILE A 20 -14.35 4.81 -6.06
N TRP A 21 -14.31 3.57 -5.59
CA TRP A 21 -13.70 2.47 -6.35
C TRP A 21 -14.45 2.19 -7.64
N ALA A 22 -15.80 2.20 -7.60
CA ALA A 22 -16.63 2.06 -8.80
C ALA A 22 -16.38 3.20 -9.80
N TYR A 23 -16.30 4.43 -9.32
CA TYR A 23 -16.00 5.60 -10.16
C TYR A 23 -14.62 5.45 -10.83
N ALA A 24 -13.60 5.03 -10.12
CA ALA A 24 -12.26 4.85 -10.65
C ALA A 24 -12.20 3.83 -11.78
N VAL A 25 -13.00 2.77 -11.73
CA VAL A 25 -13.08 1.75 -12.80
C VAL A 25 -13.87 2.26 -14.00
N ASN A 26 -15.01 2.94 -13.79
CA ASN A 26 -15.93 3.32 -14.85
C ASN A 26 -15.44 4.50 -15.71
N ARG A 27 -14.62 5.38 -15.16
CA ARG A 27 -14.09 6.55 -15.90
C ARG A 27 -12.93 6.22 -16.84
N GLY A 28 -12.55 4.94 -16.97
CA GLY A 28 -11.54 4.51 -17.94
C GLY A 28 -10.20 5.18 -17.76
N LEU A 29 -9.72 5.19 -16.58
CA LEU A 29 -8.33 5.05 -16.13
C LEU A 29 -7.20 5.78 -16.86
N GLY A 30 -7.47 6.91 -17.46
CA GLY A 30 -6.42 7.93 -17.59
C GLY A 30 -6.00 8.50 -16.23
N GLU A 31 -6.78 8.19 -15.18
CA GLU A 31 -6.73 8.84 -13.87
C GLU A 31 -6.35 7.90 -12.70
N GLY A 32 -5.78 6.73 -12.96
CA GLY A 32 -5.39 5.78 -11.90
C GLY A 32 -4.41 6.36 -10.88
N MET A 33 -3.61 7.32 -11.29
CA MET A 33 -2.75 8.09 -10.39
C MET A 33 -3.56 8.90 -9.36
N GLN A 34 -4.81 9.25 -9.67
CA GLN A 34 -5.66 10.02 -8.78
C GLN A 34 -6.25 9.14 -7.66
N ILE A 35 -6.58 7.87 -7.97
CA ILE A 35 -7.12 6.97 -6.94
C ILE A 35 -6.06 6.60 -5.89
N GLU A 36 -4.81 6.35 -6.31
CA GLU A 36 -3.70 6.12 -5.40
C GLU A 36 -3.46 7.35 -4.51
N ARG A 37 -3.41 8.54 -5.11
CA ARG A 37 -3.25 9.79 -4.36
C ARG A 37 -4.40 10.04 -3.38
N TRP A 38 -5.65 9.80 -3.80
CA TRP A 38 -6.79 9.91 -2.90
C TRP A 38 -6.65 8.93 -1.73
N LEU A 39 -6.32 7.68 -1.99
CA LEU A 39 -6.11 6.66 -0.95
C LEU A 39 -5.03 7.10 0.05
N LEU A 40 -3.90 7.60 -0.44
CA LEU A 40 -2.81 8.09 0.39
C LEU A 40 -3.23 9.28 1.26
N ILE A 41 -4.04 10.21 0.75
CA ILE A 41 -4.57 11.35 1.54
C ILE A 41 -5.46 10.84 2.67
N GLU A 42 -6.39 9.92 2.40
CA GLU A 42 -7.27 9.35 3.43
C GLU A 42 -6.47 8.57 4.50
N MET A 43 -5.48 7.79 4.07
CA MET A 43 -4.61 7.05 4.98
C MET A 43 -3.73 8.00 5.83
N ALA A 44 -3.17 9.06 5.23
CA ALA A 44 -2.38 10.05 5.94
C ALA A 44 -3.22 10.81 6.97
N ALA A 45 -4.44 11.21 6.62
CA ALA A 45 -5.36 11.85 7.55
C ALA A 45 -5.64 10.95 8.77
N ARG A 46 -5.90 9.68 8.52
CA ARG A 46 -6.11 8.69 9.59
C ARG A 46 -4.86 8.47 10.44
N LEU A 47 -3.68 8.46 9.83
CA LEU A 47 -2.41 8.33 10.54
C LEU A 47 -2.17 9.53 11.49
N MET A 48 -2.51 10.75 11.05
CA MET A 48 -2.45 11.95 11.90
C MET A 48 -3.46 11.88 13.06
N GLU A 49 -4.63 11.30 12.85
CA GLU A 49 -5.58 11.04 13.93
C GLU A 49 -5.02 10.04 14.96
N LEU A 50 -4.36 8.97 14.52
CA LEU A 50 -3.68 8.03 15.41
C LEU A 50 -2.57 8.70 16.21
N LYS A 51 -1.83 9.63 15.59
CA LYS A 51 -0.82 10.44 16.26
C LYS A 51 -1.46 11.35 17.33
N SER A 52 -2.55 12.02 17.03
CA SER A 52 -3.25 12.88 18.00
C SER A 52 -3.78 12.11 19.22
N LYS A 53 -4.09 10.83 19.04
CA LYS A 53 -4.49 9.89 20.10
C LYS A 53 -3.31 9.26 20.86
N GLY A 54 -2.07 9.59 20.50
CA GLY A 54 -0.86 9.03 21.11
C GLY A 54 -0.58 7.55 20.76
N ILE A 55 -1.26 7.02 19.76
CA ILE A 55 -1.08 5.63 19.30
C ILE A 55 0.23 5.49 18.51
N VAL A 56 0.56 6.50 17.71
CA VAL A 56 1.87 6.67 17.09
C VAL A 56 2.49 7.98 17.60
N GLN A 57 3.82 8.01 17.72
CA GLN A 57 4.51 9.18 18.26
C GLN A 57 4.79 10.24 17.19
N ARG A 58 5.26 9.77 16.04
CA ARG A 58 5.58 10.60 14.88
C ARG A 58 4.93 9.99 13.64
N ALA A 59 4.52 10.83 12.70
CA ALA A 59 3.92 10.40 11.46
C ALA A 59 4.11 11.46 10.39
N GLU A 60 4.40 11.04 9.16
CA GLU A 60 4.56 11.90 7.99
C GLU A 60 4.09 11.16 6.73
N GLY A 61 3.51 11.91 5.78
CA GLY A 61 3.33 11.46 4.40
C GLY A 61 4.52 11.91 3.56
N GLU A 62 4.84 11.15 2.53
CA GLU A 62 5.98 11.43 1.62
C GLU A 62 7.31 11.63 2.37
N HIS A 63 7.56 10.82 3.42
CA HIS A 63 8.76 10.93 4.22
C HIS A 63 10.00 10.47 3.44
N LYS A 64 11.10 11.22 3.56
CA LYS A 64 12.36 10.93 2.86
C LYS A 64 13.06 9.71 3.44
N PHE A 65 13.43 8.76 2.59
CA PHE A 65 14.32 7.68 3.00
C PHE A 65 15.67 8.22 3.48
N PRO A 66 16.28 7.63 4.51
CA PRO A 66 17.58 8.04 5.03
C PRO A 66 18.72 7.59 4.09
N ILE A 67 18.82 8.19 2.90
CA ILE A 67 19.84 7.83 1.91
C ILE A 67 21.05 8.75 2.06
N ALA A 68 22.17 8.19 2.49
CA ALA A 68 23.42 8.94 2.70
C ALA A 68 24.14 9.36 1.40
N GLN A 69 23.79 8.85 0.20
CA GLN A 69 24.68 8.96 -0.96
C GLN A 69 24.03 9.21 -2.33
N VAL A 70 22.73 9.43 -2.48
CA VAL A 70 22.11 9.60 -3.80
C VAL A 70 21.42 10.95 -3.95
N LYS A 71 21.71 11.65 -5.05
CA LYS A 71 21.09 12.95 -5.40
C LYS A 71 19.60 12.89 -5.78
N MET A 72 18.97 11.72 -5.76
CA MET A 72 17.55 11.56 -6.02
C MET A 72 16.82 11.34 -4.70
N PHE A 73 15.91 12.25 -4.40
CA PHE A 73 15.04 12.14 -3.24
C PHE A 73 13.99 11.06 -3.52
N GLU A 74 14.14 9.92 -2.89
CA GLU A 74 13.07 8.93 -2.84
C GLU A 74 12.30 9.12 -1.54
N HIS A 75 10.99 9.12 -1.66
CA HIS A 75 10.08 9.22 -0.53
C HIS A 75 9.32 7.90 -0.38
N CYS A 76 9.02 7.51 0.84
CA CYS A 76 7.96 6.54 1.08
C CYS A 76 6.61 7.26 1.15
N ASP A 77 5.55 6.53 0.86
CA ASP A 77 4.22 7.10 0.85
C ASP A 77 3.75 7.51 2.24
N LEU A 78 3.97 6.65 3.24
CA LEU A 78 3.65 6.91 4.64
C LEU A 78 4.75 6.39 5.56
N TRP A 79 5.03 7.16 6.60
CA TRP A 79 5.97 6.80 7.64
C TRP A 79 5.40 7.11 9.02
N TRP A 80 5.66 6.24 9.98
CA TRP A 80 5.35 6.50 11.38
C TRP A 80 6.35 5.83 12.31
N ALA A 81 6.45 6.35 13.51
CA ALA A 81 7.26 5.78 14.59
C ALA A 81 6.41 5.50 15.82
N THR A 82 6.71 4.36 16.44
CA THR A 82 6.28 3.98 17.79
C THR A 82 7.43 4.15 18.76
N ASN A 83 7.27 3.76 20.02
CA ASN A 83 8.36 3.74 21.01
C ASN A 83 9.49 2.77 20.64
N GLU A 84 9.19 1.75 19.83
CA GLU A 84 10.07 0.59 19.65
C GLU A 84 10.68 0.56 18.24
N SER A 85 9.99 1.11 17.24
CA SER A 85 10.38 0.95 15.84
C SER A 85 9.87 2.07 14.95
N GLU A 86 10.56 2.23 13.81
CA GLU A 86 10.11 3.04 12.69
C GLU A 86 9.50 2.13 11.63
N HIS A 87 8.45 2.61 11.00
CA HIS A 87 7.66 1.88 10.01
C HIS A 87 7.54 2.69 8.72
N TRP A 88 7.78 2.04 7.61
CA TRP A 88 7.80 2.57 6.27
C TRP A 88 6.77 1.84 5.44
N LEU A 89 5.81 2.53 4.84
CA LEU A 89 4.75 1.94 4.04
C LEU A 89 4.76 2.53 2.64
N GLU A 90 4.90 1.65 1.66
CA GLU A 90 4.63 1.94 0.25
C GLU A 90 3.25 1.40 -0.12
N VAL A 91 2.52 2.16 -0.92
CA VAL A 91 1.19 1.78 -1.40
C VAL A 91 1.21 1.75 -2.92
N LYS A 92 0.73 0.65 -3.50
CA LYS A 92 0.58 0.54 -4.93
C LYS A 92 -0.83 0.16 -5.32
N THR A 93 -1.46 1.00 -6.12
CA THR A 93 -2.79 0.75 -6.64
C THR A 93 -2.72 0.24 -8.08
N ILE A 94 -3.34 -0.89 -8.34
CA ILE A 94 -3.39 -1.54 -9.64
C ILE A 94 -4.85 -1.69 -10.07
N VAL A 95 -5.15 -1.14 -11.24
CA VAL A 95 -6.49 -1.28 -11.82
C VAL A 95 -6.44 -2.25 -12.98
N VAL A 96 -7.14 -3.36 -12.82
CA VAL A 96 -7.16 -4.45 -13.79
C VAL A 96 -8.10 -4.12 -14.94
N GLY A 97 -7.64 -4.38 -16.18
CA GLY A 97 -8.45 -4.12 -17.38
C GLY A 97 -8.37 -2.69 -17.91
N ALA A 98 -7.58 -1.83 -17.30
CA ALA A 98 -7.30 -0.51 -17.84
C ALA A 98 -6.50 -0.59 -19.15
N LYS A 99 -6.81 0.27 -20.15
CA LYS A 99 -6.06 0.38 -21.42
C LYS A 99 -4.56 0.71 -21.21
N LYS A 100 -4.22 1.31 -20.09
CA LYS A 100 -2.85 1.38 -19.56
C LYS A 100 -2.92 0.75 -18.18
N THR A 101 -2.30 -0.40 -18.02
CA THR A 101 -2.07 -1.00 -16.70
C THR A 101 -1.18 -0.03 -15.92
N LEU A 102 -1.81 0.86 -15.19
CA LEU A 102 -1.11 1.76 -14.28
C LEU A 102 -0.68 0.92 -13.09
N GLY A 103 0.61 0.81 -12.91
CA GLY A 103 1.21 -0.09 -11.94
C GLY A 103 1.42 -1.48 -12.55
N SER A 104 2.62 -1.77 -12.96
CA SER A 104 3.04 -3.10 -13.40
C SER A 104 3.75 -3.79 -12.24
N GLY A 105 3.92 -5.11 -12.34
CA GLY A 105 4.79 -5.82 -11.41
C GLY A 105 6.21 -5.21 -11.30
N LYS A 106 6.67 -4.51 -12.35
CA LYS A 106 7.95 -3.77 -12.35
C LYS A 106 7.94 -2.59 -11.37
N ASP A 107 6.81 -1.89 -11.23
CA ASP A 107 6.71 -0.77 -10.27
C ASP A 107 6.75 -1.30 -8.84
N ILE A 108 6.08 -2.43 -8.57
CA ILE A 108 6.15 -3.11 -7.27
C ILE A 108 7.60 -3.52 -6.97
N VAL A 109 8.30 -4.14 -7.93
CA VAL A 109 9.71 -4.54 -7.75
C VAL A 109 10.59 -3.34 -7.42
N ARG A 110 10.38 -2.21 -8.09
CA ARG A 110 11.13 -0.97 -7.81
C ARG A 110 10.84 -0.44 -6.40
N ASP A 111 9.57 -0.42 -5.99
CA ASP A 111 9.18 0.08 -4.67
C ASP A 111 9.70 -0.83 -3.56
N VAL A 112 9.63 -2.14 -3.75
CA VAL A 112 10.18 -3.13 -2.80
C VAL A 112 11.71 -3.02 -2.68
N ALA A 113 12.43 -2.67 -3.75
CA ALA A 113 13.88 -2.47 -3.70
C ALA A 113 14.32 -1.32 -2.77
N LYS A 114 13.41 -0.39 -2.44
CA LYS A 114 13.67 0.68 -1.45
C LYS A 114 13.99 0.13 -0.06
N ARG A 115 13.45 -1.05 0.30
CA ARG A 115 13.76 -1.75 1.55
C ARG A 115 15.27 -1.90 1.82
N GLN A 116 16.04 -2.19 0.78
CA GLN A 116 17.51 -2.40 0.93
C GLN A 116 18.24 -1.17 1.48
N ARG A 117 17.58 -0.03 1.54
CA ARG A 117 18.13 1.23 2.02
C ARG A 117 17.78 1.54 3.46
N LEU A 118 16.92 0.73 4.07
CA LEU A 118 16.49 0.88 5.45
C LEU A 118 17.47 0.19 6.40
N ARG A 119 17.47 0.62 7.65
CA ARG A 119 18.21 -0.04 8.72
C ARG A 119 17.58 -1.40 9.02
N ALA A 120 18.36 -2.32 9.54
CA ALA A 120 17.86 -3.62 9.94
C ALA A 120 16.79 -3.57 11.05
N THR A 121 16.71 -2.45 11.78
CA THR A 121 15.72 -2.21 12.85
C THR A 121 14.41 -1.62 12.35
N ASP A 122 14.38 -1.15 11.09
CA ASP A 122 13.22 -0.48 10.52
C ASP A 122 12.30 -1.50 9.86
N SER A 123 11.01 -1.35 10.07
CA SER A 123 10.00 -2.21 9.46
C SER A 123 9.53 -1.63 8.14
N PHE A 124 9.63 -2.41 7.08
CA PHE A 124 9.14 -2.04 5.76
C PHE A 124 7.89 -2.82 5.41
N HIS A 125 6.88 -2.11 4.94
CA HIS A 125 5.60 -2.64 4.53
C HIS A 125 5.28 -2.19 3.10
N HIS A 126 4.63 -3.06 2.35
CA HIS A 126 4.10 -2.73 1.04
C HIS A 126 2.64 -3.17 0.93
N LEU A 127 1.75 -2.23 0.64
CA LEU A 127 0.33 -2.48 0.44
C LEU A 127 -0.01 -2.46 -1.04
N ALA A 128 -0.28 -3.64 -1.61
CA ALA A 128 -0.82 -3.75 -2.96
C ALA A 128 -2.35 -3.71 -2.93
N VAL A 129 -2.94 -2.74 -3.62
CA VAL A 129 -4.38 -2.52 -3.74
C VAL A 129 -4.79 -2.81 -5.17
N ILE A 130 -5.54 -3.87 -5.40
CA ILE A 130 -5.82 -4.40 -6.75
C ILE A 130 -7.32 -4.55 -6.95
N PHE A 131 -7.84 -3.98 -8.02
CA PHE A 131 -9.27 -4.02 -8.35
C PHE A 131 -9.53 -3.70 -9.83
N PRO A 132 -10.70 -4.01 -10.39
CA PRO A 132 -11.66 -4.97 -9.86
C PRO A 132 -11.21 -6.41 -10.14
N LEU A 133 -11.37 -7.30 -9.19
CA LEU A 133 -11.00 -8.71 -9.34
C LEU A 133 -12.20 -9.62 -9.08
N ASP A 134 -12.29 -10.73 -9.79
CA ASP A 134 -13.06 -11.91 -9.38
C ASP A 134 -12.20 -12.86 -8.55
N GLU A 135 -12.77 -13.94 -8.07
CA GLU A 135 -12.08 -14.90 -7.20
C GLU A 135 -10.84 -15.52 -7.86
N ASN A 136 -10.94 -15.85 -9.15
CA ASN A 136 -9.81 -16.39 -9.91
C ASN A 136 -8.69 -15.37 -10.08
N GLY A 137 -9.06 -14.12 -10.36
CA GLY A 137 -8.13 -13.00 -10.46
C GLY A 137 -7.38 -12.75 -9.15
N ILE A 138 -8.07 -12.82 -8.02
CA ILE A 138 -7.45 -12.69 -6.69
C ILE A 138 -6.38 -13.77 -6.49
N GLY A 139 -6.70 -15.03 -6.81
CA GLY A 139 -5.76 -16.15 -6.71
C GLY A 139 -4.53 -15.98 -7.61
N ALA A 140 -4.74 -15.52 -8.85
CA ALA A 140 -3.65 -15.29 -9.81
C ALA A 140 -2.72 -14.15 -9.34
N TRP A 141 -3.30 -13.02 -8.91
CA TRP A 141 -2.53 -11.89 -8.38
C TRP A 141 -1.77 -12.27 -7.12
N ARG A 142 -2.39 -13.01 -6.21
CA ARG A 142 -1.74 -13.49 -5.01
C ARG A 142 -0.46 -14.27 -5.34
N LYS A 143 -0.53 -15.27 -6.25
CA LYS A 143 0.63 -16.07 -6.65
C LYS A 143 1.75 -15.22 -7.25
N MET A 144 1.39 -14.25 -8.10
CA MET A 144 2.36 -13.36 -8.70
C MET A 144 3.05 -12.47 -7.64
N LEU A 145 2.28 -11.89 -6.72
CA LEU A 145 2.80 -11.07 -5.64
C LEU A 145 3.71 -11.88 -4.72
N ASP A 146 3.29 -13.07 -4.29
CA ASP A 146 4.11 -13.95 -3.45
C ASP A 146 5.48 -14.20 -4.10
N SER A 147 5.53 -14.45 -5.42
CA SER A 147 6.80 -14.62 -6.14
C SER A 147 7.68 -13.37 -6.14
N ILE A 148 7.08 -12.18 -6.28
CA ILE A 148 7.83 -10.91 -6.25
C ILE A 148 8.41 -10.66 -4.86
N TYR A 149 7.59 -10.81 -3.84
CA TYR A 149 7.96 -10.44 -2.47
C TYR A 149 8.89 -11.46 -1.81
N GLN A 150 8.81 -12.76 -2.15
CA GLN A 150 9.78 -13.76 -1.69
C GLN A 150 11.20 -13.43 -2.10
N ASN A 151 11.41 -12.86 -3.31
CA ASN A 151 12.72 -12.42 -3.77
C ASN A 151 13.27 -11.21 -2.98
N ALA A 152 12.45 -10.59 -2.16
CA ALA A 152 12.80 -9.44 -1.33
C ALA A 152 12.71 -9.76 0.18
N ASP A 153 12.67 -11.02 0.57
CA ASP A 153 12.50 -11.47 1.96
C ASP A 153 11.30 -10.80 2.66
N MET A 154 10.19 -10.70 1.96
CA MET A 154 8.94 -10.18 2.49
C MET A 154 7.87 -11.27 2.47
N GLU A 155 7.07 -11.32 3.51
CA GLU A 155 5.97 -12.27 3.66
C GLU A 155 4.63 -11.57 3.68
N LEU A 156 3.59 -12.26 3.22
CA LEU A 156 2.23 -11.77 3.36
C LEU A 156 1.84 -11.74 4.83
N ASP A 157 1.62 -10.55 5.34
CA ASP A 157 1.21 -10.29 6.72
C ASP A 157 -0.32 -10.30 6.87
N ALA A 158 -1.04 -9.69 5.90
CA ALA A 158 -2.49 -9.65 5.90
C ALA A 158 -3.09 -9.53 4.50
N GLN A 159 -4.33 -9.99 4.36
CA GLN A 159 -5.14 -9.81 3.16
C GLN A 159 -6.56 -9.40 3.56
N TRP A 160 -7.10 -8.40 2.86
CA TRP A 160 -8.49 -7.98 2.99
C TRP A 160 -9.18 -8.02 1.64
N ARG A 161 -10.48 -8.24 1.66
CA ARG A 161 -11.34 -8.26 0.48
C ARG A 161 -12.57 -7.41 0.75
N VAL A 162 -12.88 -6.53 -0.18
CA VAL A 162 -14.06 -5.67 -0.09
C VAL A 162 -14.91 -5.92 -1.33
N PRO A 163 -16.15 -6.40 -1.17
CA PRO A 163 -17.07 -6.55 -2.27
C PRO A 163 -17.34 -5.21 -2.94
N LEU A 164 -17.29 -5.15 -4.27
CA LEU A 164 -17.60 -3.95 -5.05
C LEU A 164 -18.99 -4.09 -5.72
N TRP A 165 -19.06 -4.72 -6.90
CA TRP A 165 -20.27 -4.95 -7.68
C TRP A 165 -20.08 -6.21 -8.54
N ASP A 166 -21.17 -6.82 -8.98
CA ASP A 166 -21.18 -7.94 -9.94
C ASP A 166 -20.08 -9.00 -9.66
N GLU A 167 -19.99 -9.49 -8.44
CA GLU A 167 -18.96 -10.44 -7.96
C GLU A 167 -17.52 -9.91 -8.03
N LYS A 168 -17.33 -8.62 -8.37
CA LYS A 168 -16.02 -7.97 -8.33
C LYS A 168 -15.67 -7.50 -6.92
N GLN A 169 -14.40 -7.57 -6.63
CA GLN A 169 -13.83 -7.26 -5.33
C GLN A 169 -12.63 -6.32 -5.46
N LEU A 170 -12.41 -5.55 -4.43
CA LEU A 170 -11.15 -4.89 -4.12
C LEU A 170 -10.34 -5.85 -3.24
N ALA A 171 -9.15 -6.21 -3.65
CA ALA A 171 -8.22 -7.01 -2.88
C ALA A 171 -7.06 -6.15 -2.38
N LEU A 172 -6.73 -6.25 -1.11
CA LEU A 172 -5.62 -5.57 -0.47
C LEU A 172 -4.68 -6.63 0.11
N PHE A 173 -3.41 -6.55 -0.24
CA PHE A 173 -2.37 -7.47 0.20
C PHE A 173 -1.27 -6.67 0.90
N LEU A 174 -1.09 -6.88 2.19
CA LEU A 174 -0.02 -6.28 2.96
C LEU A 174 1.13 -7.28 3.08
N TYR A 175 2.28 -6.92 2.54
CA TYR A 175 3.53 -7.64 2.70
C TYR A 175 4.45 -6.86 3.64
N SER A 176 5.13 -7.58 4.51
CA SER A 176 6.04 -7.00 5.50
C SER A 176 7.37 -7.69 5.46
N ALA A 177 8.44 -6.91 5.60
CA ALA A 177 9.77 -7.41 5.87
C ALA A 177 9.90 -7.74 7.36
N ARG A 178 10.48 -8.84 7.66
CA ARG A 178 10.85 -9.25 9.02
C ARG A 178 12.31 -9.04 9.30
#